data_5fad549cf6b6dd73f054830d75ad0ae9
#
_entry.id   5fad549cf6b6dd73f054830d75ad0ae9
#
_cell.length_a   1.000
_cell.length_b   1.000
_cell.length_c   1.000
_cell.angle_alpha   90.00
_cell.angle_beta   90.00
_cell.angle_gamma   90.00
#
_symmetry.space_group_name_H-M   'P 1'
#
loop_
_entity.id
_entity.type
_entity.pdbx_description
1 polymer ?
#
loop_
_entity_poly.entity_id
_entity_poly.type
_entity_poly.pdbx_seq_one_letter_code
_entity_poly.pdbx_strand_id
1 'polypeptide(L)'
;DLHSFPTRRSSDLYGSMVHYCLEQLLRKYDKKSFLALTAEQLQQEIQTSAAVYWQENMGGDFSKSEREQAAYHHAVEEVLPVCQHLQEEFRQSAFVPYCTELQISSENPNFPPICLHTEAGQTVKLIGKIDRVDICQDGDQQWVRVIDYKTNGKIFELGNLLYGLDMQMLIYLFSILSEGTALAGSKPAGVLYLPAGKVKCNLKREDA
;
A
#
# COMPACT_ATOMS: atom_id res chain seq x y z
N ASP A 1 -29.32 -24.75 -5.95
CA ASP A 1 -28.78 -23.61 -5.21
C ASP A 1 -27.41 -23.25 -5.77
N LEU A 2 -27.44 -22.31 -6.70
CA LEU A 2 -26.23 -21.70 -7.29
C LEU A 2 -25.63 -20.76 -6.25
N HIS A 3 -24.59 -21.20 -5.57
CA HIS A 3 -23.74 -20.32 -4.81
C HIS A 3 -23.02 -19.38 -5.81
N SER A 4 -23.56 -18.18 -5.99
CA SER A 4 -22.89 -17.11 -6.69
C SER A 4 -21.71 -16.68 -5.80
N PHE A 5 -20.50 -17.10 -6.17
CA PHE A 5 -19.29 -16.48 -5.66
C PHE A 5 -19.36 -14.98 -5.99
N PRO A 6 -19.13 -14.07 -5.03
CA PRO A 6 -19.05 -12.66 -5.35
C PRO A 6 -17.91 -12.49 -6.35
N THR A 7 -18.25 -12.14 -7.58
CA THR A 7 -17.27 -11.73 -8.59
C THR A 7 -16.59 -10.47 -8.06
N ARG A 8 -15.43 -10.62 -7.41
CA ARG A 8 -14.55 -9.47 -7.16
C ARG A 8 -14.35 -8.78 -8.51
N ARG A 9 -14.62 -7.49 -8.57
CA ARG A 9 -14.37 -6.72 -9.79
C ARG A 9 -12.91 -6.88 -10.15
N SER A 10 -12.59 -7.02 -11.42
CA SER A 10 -11.20 -7.21 -11.91
C SER A 10 -10.24 -6.11 -11.42
N SER A 11 -10.77 -4.89 -11.18
CA SER A 11 -10.05 -3.78 -10.57
C SER A 11 -9.60 -4.04 -9.13
N ASP A 12 -10.40 -4.72 -8.33
CA ASP A 12 -10.09 -5.01 -6.93
C ASP A 12 -9.02 -6.10 -6.83
N LEU A 13 -9.07 -7.06 -7.75
CA LEU A 13 -8.08 -8.12 -7.86
C LEU A 13 -6.73 -7.58 -8.27
N TYR A 14 -6.71 -6.69 -9.27
CA TYR A 14 -5.50 -5.99 -9.71
C TYR A 14 -4.87 -5.20 -8.54
N GLY A 15 -5.67 -4.36 -7.87
CA GLY A 15 -5.19 -3.57 -6.74
C GLY A 15 -4.56 -4.44 -5.65
N SER A 16 -5.23 -5.51 -5.25
CA SER A 16 -4.72 -6.44 -4.23
C SER A 16 -3.43 -7.14 -4.66
N MET A 17 -3.28 -7.49 -5.94
CA MET A 17 -2.04 -8.10 -6.47
C MET A 17 -0.88 -7.10 -6.46
N VAL A 18 -1.10 -5.84 -6.83
CA VAL A 18 -0.08 -4.79 -6.75
C VAL A 18 0.42 -4.62 -5.32
N HIS A 19 -0.49 -4.49 -4.35
CA HIS A 19 -0.14 -4.39 -2.93
C HIS A 19 0.68 -5.60 -2.47
N TYR A 20 0.25 -6.81 -2.83
CA TYR A 20 0.97 -8.04 -2.49
C TYR A 20 2.38 -8.07 -3.07
N CYS A 21 2.57 -7.73 -4.35
CA CYS A 21 3.88 -7.70 -4.99
C CYS A 21 4.82 -6.69 -4.30
N LEU A 22 4.32 -5.47 -3.99
CA LEU A 22 5.10 -4.45 -3.30
C LEU A 22 5.46 -4.88 -1.88
N GLU A 23 4.52 -5.49 -1.15
CA GLU A 23 4.76 -6.07 0.16
C GLU A 23 5.88 -7.11 0.14
N GLN A 24 5.81 -8.09 -0.78
CA GLN A 24 6.82 -9.15 -0.89
C GLN A 24 8.20 -8.59 -1.21
N LEU A 25 8.28 -7.63 -2.13
CA LEU A 25 9.54 -6.96 -2.48
C LEU A 25 10.14 -6.22 -1.28
N LEU A 26 9.36 -5.40 -0.58
CA LEU A 26 9.84 -4.58 0.53
C LEU A 26 10.09 -5.38 1.82
N ARG A 27 9.53 -6.58 1.95
CA ARG A 27 9.89 -7.53 3.02
C ARG A 27 11.18 -8.29 2.72
N LYS A 28 11.42 -8.60 1.45
CA LYS A 28 12.59 -9.37 1.00
C LYS A 28 13.85 -8.53 0.91
N TYR A 29 13.72 -7.27 0.50
CA TYR A 29 14.84 -6.38 0.21
C TYR A 29 14.80 -5.14 1.12
N ASP A 30 15.93 -4.85 1.78
CA ASP A 30 16.13 -3.53 2.37
C ASP A 30 16.26 -2.46 1.28
N LYS A 31 16.20 -1.18 1.66
CA LYS A 31 16.30 -0.06 0.72
C LYS A 31 17.50 -0.16 -0.21
N LYS A 32 18.70 -0.49 0.33
CA LYS A 32 19.94 -0.57 -0.44
C LYS A 32 19.91 -1.68 -1.47
N SER A 33 19.50 -2.87 -1.06
CA SER A 33 19.36 -4.05 -1.92
C SER A 33 18.28 -3.87 -2.96
N PHE A 34 17.14 -3.24 -2.58
CA PHE A 34 16.06 -2.92 -3.52
C PHE A 34 16.51 -1.94 -4.61
N LEU A 35 17.29 -0.92 -4.25
CA LEU A 35 17.84 0.05 -5.22
C LEU A 35 18.86 -0.56 -6.17
N ALA A 36 19.48 -1.68 -5.81
CA ALA A 36 20.47 -2.37 -6.63
C ALA A 36 19.83 -3.33 -7.65
N LEU A 37 18.51 -3.64 -7.54
CA LEU A 37 17.83 -4.53 -8.46
C LEU A 37 17.74 -3.89 -9.85
N THR A 38 18.09 -4.67 -10.89
CA THR A 38 17.88 -4.28 -12.28
C THR A 38 16.40 -4.42 -12.67
N ALA A 39 16.01 -3.86 -13.82
CA ALA A 39 14.64 -3.99 -14.31
C ALA A 39 14.26 -5.47 -14.55
N GLU A 40 15.21 -6.28 -15.05
CA GLU A 40 15.01 -7.72 -15.28
C GLU A 40 14.81 -8.47 -13.96
N GLN A 41 15.60 -8.14 -12.94
CA GLN A 41 15.48 -8.73 -11.60
C GLN A 41 14.14 -8.35 -10.95
N LEU A 42 13.77 -7.08 -11.03
CA LEU A 42 12.45 -6.61 -10.55
C LEU A 42 11.31 -7.36 -11.27
N GLN A 43 11.39 -7.48 -12.58
CA GLN A 43 10.36 -8.19 -13.35
C GLN A 43 10.25 -9.66 -12.93
N GLN A 44 11.36 -10.34 -12.69
CA GLN A 44 11.38 -11.73 -12.22
C GLN A 44 10.76 -11.87 -10.82
N GLU A 45 11.08 -10.97 -9.90
CA GLU A 45 10.50 -10.95 -8.56
C GLU A 45 8.99 -10.68 -8.59
N ILE A 46 8.55 -9.73 -9.42
CA ILE A 46 7.13 -9.41 -9.61
C ILE A 46 6.40 -10.63 -10.18
N GLN A 47 6.93 -11.28 -11.21
CA GLN A 47 6.33 -12.49 -11.79
C GLN A 47 6.20 -13.61 -10.76
N THR A 48 7.24 -13.82 -9.95
CA THR A 48 7.22 -14.82 -8.89
C THR A 48 6.14 -14.53 -7.85
N SER A 49 6.09 -13.29 -7.34
CA SER A 49 5.11 -12.88 -6.34
C SER A 49 3.67 -12.90 -6.89
N ALA A 50 3.48 -12.42 -8.12
CA ALA A 50 2.18 -12.43 -8.78
C ALA A 50 1.66 -13.85 -9.04
N ALA A 51 2.55 -14.79 -9.40
CA ALA A 51 2.18 -16.20 -9.59
C ALA A 51 1.71 -16.84 -8.27
N VAL A 52 2.41 -16.57 -7.17
CA VAL A 52 2.00 -17.04 -5.83
C VAL A 52 0.64 -16.46 -5.45
N TYR A 53 0.47 -15.13 -5.58
CA TYR A 53 -0.79 -14.46 -5.29
C TYR A 53 -1.95 -15.06 -6.10
N TRP A 54 -1.72 -15.30 -7.39
CA TRP A 54 -2.74 -15.86 -8.28
C TRP A 54 -3.12 -17.28 -7.89
N GLN A 55 -2.12 -18.11 -7.56
CA GLN A 55 -2.34 -19.47 -7.11
C GLN A 55 -3.17 -19.54 -5.82
N GLU A 56 -2.88 -18.70 -4.85
CA GLU A 56 -3.57 -18.66 -3.55
C GLU A 56 -4.98 -18.09 -3.63
N ASN A 57 -5.20 -17.07 -4.46
CA ASN A 57 -6.45 -16.33 -4.49
C ASN A 57 -7.39 -16.69 -5.65
N MET A 58 -6.85 -17.30 -6.73
CA MET A 58 -7.61 -17.64 -7.94
C MET A 58 -7.64 -19.13 -8.25
N GLY A 59 -7.10 -19.96 -7.35
CA GLY A 59 -7.13 -21.43 -7.48
C GLY A 59 -6.12 -21.99 -8.48
N GLY A 60 -5.13 -21.21 -8.89
CA GLY A 60 -3.93 -21.71 -9.61
C GLY A 60 -4.11 -22.16 -11.04
N ASP A 61 -5.33 -22.22 -11.55
CA ASP A 61 -5.59 -22.75 -12.88
C ASP A 61 -5.59 -21.64 -13.94
N PHE A 62 -4.38 -21.34 -14.44
CA PHE A 62 -4.18 -20.40 -15.57
C PHE A 62 -4.87 -20.87 -16.87
N SER A 63 -5.36 -22.12 -16.93
CA SER A 63 -5.92 -22.70 -18.15
C SER A 63 -7.41 -22.35 -18.38
N LYS A 64 -8.08 -21.79 -17.38
CA LYS A 64 -9.54 -21.65 -17.38
C LYS A 64 -10.10 -20.58 -18.31
N SER A 65 -9.38 -19.49 -18.57
CA SER A 65 -9.82 -18.54 -19.59
C SER A 65 -8.68 -17.66 -20.12
N GLU A 66 -8.65 -17.41 -21.43
CA GLU A 66 -7.73 -16.46 -22.08
C GLU A 66 -7.84 -15.05 -21.48
N ARG A 67 -9.04 -14.67 -21.01
CA ARG A 67 -9.30 -13.38 -20.38
C ARG A 67 -8.58 -13.24 -19.04
N GLU A 68 -8.53 -14.31 -18.23
CA GLU A 68 -7.84 -14.30 -16.94
C GLU A 68 -6.32 -14.28 -17.13
N GLN A 69 -5.81 -15.03 -18.12
CA GLN A 69 -4.41 -14.98 -18.50
C GLN A 69 -4.00 -13.57 -18.97
N ALA A 70 -4.79 -12.95 -19.84
CA ALA A 70 -4.53 -11.59 -20.30
C ALA A 70 -4.55 -10.57 -19.15
N ALA A 71 -5.50 -10.72 -18.21
CA ALA A 71 -5.58 -9.86 -17.02
C ALA A 71 -4.36 -10.03 -16.11
N TYR A 72 -3.87 -11.26 -15.92
CA TYR A 72 -2.66 -11.53 -15.15
C TYR A 72 -1.42 -10.89 -15.80
N HIS A 73 -1.19 -11.16 -17.09
CA HIS A 73 -0.04 -10.59 -17.81
C HIS A 73 -0.06 -9.07 -17.78
N HIS A 74 -1.21 -8.48 -18.03
CA HIS A 74 -1.38 -7.04 -17.97
C HIS A 74 -1.08 -6.48 -16.57
N ALA A 75 -1.56 -7.14 -15.53
CA ALA A 75 -1.31 -6.72 -14.16
C ALA A 75 0.18 -6.82 -13.79
N VAL A 76 0.89 -7.87 -14.21
CA VAL A 76 2.34 -8.03 -14.00
C VAL A 76 3.12 -6.92 -14.71
N GLU A 77 2.76 -6.58 -15.95
CA GLU A 77 3.39 -5.49 -16.70
C GLU A 77 3.21 -4.13 -16.05
N GLU A 78 2.09 -3.89 -15.38
CA GLU A 78 1.80 -2.61 -14.71
C GLU A 78 2.52 -2.44 -13.37
N VAL A 79 2.91 -3.51 -12.69
CA VAL A 79 3.65 -3.42 -11.40
C VAL A 79 5.08 -2.96 -11.60
N LEU A 80 5.73 -3.32 -12.71
CA LEU A 80 7.13 -2.94 -12.97
C LEU A 80 7.37 -1.42 -12.96
N PRO A 81 6.59 -0.59 -13.67
CA PRO A 81 6.71 0.87 -13.59
C PRO A 81 6.51 1.40 -12.16
N VAL A 82 5.62 0.81 -11.38
CA VAL A 82 5.41 1.21 -9.97
C VAL A 82 6.66 0.93 -9.13
N CYS A 83 7.30 -0.24 -9.32
CA CYS A 83 8.55 -0.58 -8.63
C CYS A 83 9.72 0.34 -9.04
N GLN A 84 9.81 0.69 -10.32
CA GLN A 84 10.81 1.63 -10.82
C GLN A 84 10.59 3.04 -10.25
N HIS A 85 9.35 3.50 -10.19
CA HIS A 85 9.00 4.75 -9.54
C HIS A 85 9.36 4.74 -8.04
N LEU A 86 9.12 3.63 -7.36
CA LEU A 86 9.49 3.44 -5.97
C LEU A 86 11.02 3.46 -5.77
N GLN A 87 11.80 2.88 -6.69
CA GLN A 87 13.26 3.00 -6.66
C GLN A 87 13.70 4.46 -6.78
N GLU A 88 13.07 5.24 -7.67
CA GLU A 88 13.39 6.66 -7.83
C GLU A 88 13.03 7.47 -6.58
N GLU A 89 11.87 7.20 -5.98
CA GLU A 89 11.46 7.81 -4.71
C GLU A 89 12.49 7.51 -3.61
N PHE A 90 12.95 6.26 -3.49
CA PHE A 90 13.95 5.88 -2.49
C PHE A 90 15.34 6.49 -2.74
N ARG A 91 15.73 6.75 -3.98
CA ARG A 91 17.00 7.46 -4.27
C ARG A 91 16.97 8.89 -3.76
N GLN A 92 15.81 9.55 -3.85
CA GLN A 92 15.64 10.96 -3.49
C GLN A 92 15.25 11.17 -2.01
N SER A 93 14.85 10.13 -1.31
CA SER A 93 14.29 10.19 0.05
C SER A 93 15.28 9.65 1.09
N ALA A 94 15.37 10.29 2.25
CA ALA A 94 16.07 9.75 3.42
C ALA A 94 15.24 8.67 4.15
N PHE A 95 13.95 8.56 3.87
CA PHE A 95 13.09 7.58 4.48
C PHE A 95 13.45 6.15 4.05
N VAL A 96 13.24 5.21 4.97
CA VAL A 96 13.38 3.77 4.74
C VAL A 96 12.10 3.06 5.17
N PRO A 97 11.66 1.99 4.49
CA PRO A 97 10.54 1.19 4.92
C PRO A 97 10.79 0.63 6.33
N TYR A 98 9.85 0.87 7.23
CA TYR A 98 9.81 0.28 8.57
C TYR A 98 9.02 -1.02 8.54
N CYS A 99 7.82 -0.98 7.96
CA CYS A 99 6.99 -2.17 7.77
C CYS A 99 5.97 -1.95 6.64
N THR A 100 5.45 -3.07 6.13
CA THR A 100 4.36 -3.14 5.15
C THR A 100 3.17 -3.86 5.77
N GLU A 101 1.96 -3.56 5.30
CA GLU A 101 0.73 -4.21 5.71
C GLU A 101 0.51 -4.21 7.23
N LEU A 102 0.84 -3.06 7.87
CA LEU A 102 0.77 -2.91 9.31
C LEU A 102 -0.68 -3.00 9.80
N GLN A 103 -0.94 -3.96 10.68
CA GLN A 103 -2.24 -4.13 11.32
C GLN A 103 -2.34 -3.29 12.61
N ILE A 104 -3.35 -2.42 12.69
CA ILE A 104 -3.79 -1.79 13.94
C ILE A 104 -4.94 -2.64 14.45
N SER A 105 -4.68 -3.48 15.45
CA SER A 105 -5.66 -4.45 15.94
C SER A 105 -5.40 -4.87 17.38
N SER A 106 -6.39 -5.48 18.01
CA SER A 106 -6.25 -6.01 19.39
C SER A 106 -5.24 -7.17 19.49
N GLU A 107 -4.88 -7.78 18.37
CA GLU A 107 -3.93 -8.89 18.28
C GLU A 107 -2.49 -8.39 18.09
N ASN A 108 -2.31 -7.11 17.75
CA ASN A 108 -1.00 -6.49 17.59
C ASN A 108 -0.63 -5.67 18.83
N PRO A 109 0.21 -6.19 19.73
CA PRO A 109 0.57 -5.50 20.97
C PRO A 109 1.39 -4.22 20.72
N ASN A 110 2.09 -4.12 19.60
CA ASN A 110 2.90 -2.96 19.23
C ASN A 110 2.06 -1.81 18.65
N PHE A 111 0.89 -2.13 18.09
CA PHE A 111 -0.03 -1.17 17.47
C PHE A 111 -1.48 -1.53 17.81
N PRO A 112 -1.88 -1.32 19.08
CA PRO A 112 -3.24 -1.60 19.53
C PRO A 112 -4.25 -0.63 18.88
N PRO A 113 -5.55 -0.97 18.89
CA PRO A 113 -6.60 -0.08 18.41
C PRO A 113 -6.66 1.23 19.19
N ILE A 114 -6.96 2.33 18.51
CA ILE A 114 -7.35 3.55 19.23
C ILE A 114 -8.73 3.34 19.85
N CYS A 115 -8.85 3.61 21.14
CA CYS A 115 -10.10 3.61 21.85
C CYS A 115 -10.64 5.02 21.99
N LEU A 116 -11.78 5.30 21.37
CA LEU A 116 -12.53 6.54 21.54
C LEU A 116 -13.68 6.30 22.50
N HIS A 117 -13.83 7.18 23.50
CA HIS A 117 -14.92 7.14 24.45
C HIS A 117 -15.96 8.19 24.05
N THR A 118 -17.20 7.75 23.86
CA THR A 118 -18.32 8.64 23.58
C THR A 118 -18.85 9.26 24.89
N GLU A 119 -19.54 10.38 24.79
CA GLU A 119 -20.22 11.00 25.95
C GLU A 119 -21.25 10.05 26.61
N ALA A 120 -21.81 9.13 25.86
CA ALA A 120 -22.72 8.09 26.35
C ALA A 120 -22.03 6.91 27.05
N GLY A 121 -20.69 6.99 27.27
CA GLY A 121 -19.90 5.94 27.92
C GLY A 121 -19.59 4.72 27.08
N GLN A 122 -19.86 4.76 25.77
CA GLN A 122 -19.51 3.69 24.84
C GLN A 122 -18.05 3.81 24.39
N THR A 123 -17.39 2.68 24.15
CA THR A 123 -16.03 2.64 23.58
C THR A 123 -16.09 2.19 22.14
N VAL A 124 -15.55 3.02 21.25
CA VAL A 124 -15.36 2.71 19.83
C VAL A 124 -13.89 2.39 19.62
N LYS A 125 -13.60 1.21 19.06
CA LYS A 125 -12.24 0.80 18.69
C LYS A 125 -12.01 1.04 17.22
N LEU A 126 -11.02 1.87 16.88
CA LEU A 126 -10.58 2.05 15.51
C LEU A 126 -9.49 1.02 15.20
N ILE A 127 -9.79 0.16 14.25
CA ILE A 127 -8.89 -0.85 13.70
C ILE A 127 -8.62 -0.54 12.24
N GLY A 128 -7.52 -1.05 11.72
CA GLY A 128 -7.21 -0.83 10.30
C GLY A 128 -5.91 -1.47 9.88
N LYS A 129 -5.59 -1.23 8.61
CA LYS A 129 -4.39 -1.75 7.95
C LYS A 129 -3.75 -0.63 7.16
N ILE A 130 -2.44 -0.47 7.32
CA ILE A 130 -1.63 0.53 6.65
C ILE A 130 -0.74 -0.20 5.63
N ASP A 131 -0.77 0.21 4.38
CA ASP A 131 -0.01 -0.47 3.32
C ASP A 131 1.50 -0.40 3.56
N ARG A 132 2.03 0.80 3.93
CA ARG A 132 3.44 0.99 4.24
C ARG A 132 3.65 2.10 5.25
N VAL A 133 4.56 1.86 6.18
CA VAL A 133 5.09 2.86 7.11
C VAL A 133 6.58 3.01 6.85
N ASP A 134 7.03 4.23 6.69
CA ASP A 134 8.46 4.56 6.54
C ASP A 134 8.93 5.42 7.71
N ILE A 135 10.21 5.27 8.06
CA ILE A 135 10.89 6.06 9.08
C ILE A 135 12.11 6.77 8.49
N CYS A 136 12.44 7.91 9.08
CA CYS A 136 13.68 8.63 8.83
C CYS A 136 14.26 9.08 10.17
N GLN A 137 15.55 8.82 10.38
CA GLN A 137 16.26 9.31 11.54
C GLN A 137 17.02 10.59 11.17
N ASP A 138 16.80 11.67 11.92
CA ASP A 138 17.48 12.94 11.77
C ASP A 138 17.99 13.39 13.15
N GLY A 139 19.28 13.18 13.40
CA GLY A 139 19.87 13.30 14.72
C GLY A 139 19.19 12.38 15.73
N ASP A 140 18.72 12.96 16.83
CA ASP A 140 17.98 12.22 17.87
C ASP A 140 16.47 12.11 17.57
N GLN A 141 15.99 12.70 16.47
CA GLN A 141 14.58 12.73 16.13
C GLN A 141 14.26 11.70 15.05
N GLN A 142 13.29 10.82 15.36
CA GLN A 142 12.69 9.92 14.38
C GLN A 142 11.46 10.57 13.77
N TRP A 143 11.35 10.50 12.44
CA TRP A 143 10.20 10.96 11.66
C TRP A 143 9.50 9.76 11.03
N VAL A 144 8.17 9.81 10.99
CA VAL A 144 7.34 8.73 10.48
C VAL A 144 6.38 9.26 9.42
N ARG A 145 6.28 8.55 8.30
CA ARG A 145 5.25 8.79 7.28
C ARG A 145 4.47 7.52 6.98
N VAL A 146 3.23 7.69 6.58
CA VAL A 146 2.31 6.62 6.19
C VAL A 146 2.06 6.73 4.69
N ILE A 147 2.13 5.60 4.00
CA ILE A 147 1.91 5.51 2.55
C ILE A 147 0.76 4.54 2.28
N ASP A 148 -0.10 4.94 1.35
CA ASP A 148 -1.21 4.15 0.82
C ASP A 148 -1.08 4.07 -0.71
N TYR A 149 -1.17 2.86 -1.26
CA TYR A 149 -1.05 2.64 -2.69
C TYR A 149 -2.41 2.78 -3.37
N LYS A 150 -2.51 3.68 -4.35
CA LYS A 150 -3.76 3.95 -5.07
C LYS A 150 -3.68 3.52 -6.53
N THR A 151 -4.43 2.49 -6.88
CA THR A 151 -4.55 1.99 -8.26
C THR A 151 -5.59 2.74 -9.10
N ASN A 152 -6.41 3.59 -8.48
CA ASN A 152 -7.56 4.26 -9.11
C ASN A 152 -7.41 5.77 -9.31
N GLY A 153 -6.19 6.31 -9.20
CA GLY A 153 -5.92 7.74 -9.45
C GLY A 153 -6.56 8.69 -8.43
N LYS A 154 -6.84 8.23 -7.21
CA LYS A 154 -7.38 9.10 -6.15
C LYS A 154 -6.37 10.20 -5.82
N ILE A 155 -6.82 11.44 -5.84
CA ILE A 155 -6.06 12.63 -5.43
C ILE A 155 -6.48 12.99 -4.01
N PHE A 156 -5.51 13.39 -3.19
CA PHE A 156 -5.78 13.90 -1.86
C PHE A 156 -6.21 15.38 -1.93
N GLU A 157 -7.41 15.66 -1.46
CA GLU A 157 -7.97 17.01 -1.44
C GLU A 157 -8.09 17.49 0.01
N LEU A 158 -7.30 18.51 0.38
CA LEU A 158 -7.33 19.10 1.72
C LEU A 158 -8.72 19.59 2.13
N GLY A 159 -9.53 20.06 1.16
CA GLY A 159 -10.91 20.48 1.42
C GLY A 159 -11.79 19.38 2.02
N ASN A 160 -11.55 18.13 1.64
CA ASN A 160 -12.31 16.99 2.13
C ASN A 160 -12.12 16.75 3.63
N LEU A 161 -10.94 17.10 4.18
CA LEU A 161 -10.66 16.95 5.62
C LEU A 161 -11.57 17.80 6.48
N LEU A 162 -11.96 18.99 6.02
CA LEU A 162 -12.87 19.88 6.74
C LEU A 162 -14.27 19.26 6.93
N TYR A 163 -14.63 18.34 6.04
CA TYR A 163 -15.90 17.62 6.11
C TYR A 163 -15.77 16.21 6.71
N GLY A 164 -14.61 15.88 7.31
CA GLY A 164 -14.33 14.56 7.89
C GLY A 164 -14.09 13.46 6.84
N LEU A 165 -13.92 13.82 5.57
CA LEU A 165 -13.59 12.90 4.49
C LEU A 165 -12.07 12.73 4.39
N ASP A 166 -11.62 11.61 3.84
CA ASP A 166 -10.19 11.29 3.63
C ASP A 166 -9.30 11.34 4.89
N MET A 167 -9.90 11.28 6.09
CA MET A 167 -9.18 11.32 7.36
C MET A 167 -8.44 10.03 7.70
N GLN A 168 -8.73 8.93 7.02
CA GLN A 168 -8.22 7.59 7.34
C GLN A 168 -6.69 7.58 7.52
N MET A 169 -5.95 8.17 6.59
CA MET A 169 -4.48 8.19 6.63
C MET A 169 -3.93 9.01 7.80
N LEU A 170 -4.59 10.13 8.14
CA LEU A 170 -4.22 10.93 9.30
C LEU A 170 -4.51 10.18 10.61
N ILE A 171 -5.67 9.54 10.69
CA ILE A 171 -6.03 8.70 11.84
C ILE A 171 -4.98 7.60 12.01
N TYR A 172 -4.57 6.93 10.94
CA TYR A 172 -3.53 5.91 10.99
C TYR A 172 -2.19 6.47 11.45
N LEU A 173 -1.74 7.61 10.90
CA LEU A 173 -0.49 8.25 11.28
C LEU A 173 -0.48 8.58 12.78
N PHE A 174 -1.53 9.23 13.29
CA PHE A 174 -1.61 9.55 14.71
C PHE A 174 -1.79 8.31 15.60
N SER A 175 -2.46 7.28 15.09
CA SER A 175 -2.61 6.00 15.79
C SER A 175 -1.26 5.36 16.11
N ILE A 176 -0.39 5.25 15.10
CA ILE A 176 0.90 4.58 15.26
C ILE A 176 1.94 5.41 16.03
N LEU A 177 1.66 6.70 16.25
CA LEU A 177 2.49 7.62 17.04
C LEU A 177 1.99 7.81 18.47
N SER A 178 0.83 7.25 18.82
CA SER A 178 0.25 7.40 20.14
C SER A 178 1.06 6.69 21.23
N GLU A 179 0.87 7.08 22.47
CA GLU A 179 1.50 6.45 23.63
C GLU A 179 1.21 4.94 23.67
N GLY A 180 2.22 4.15 24.00
CA GLY A 180 2.10 2.69 24.08
C GLY A 180 2.31 1.95 22.77
N THR A 181 2.57 2.66 21.67
CA THR A 181 2.95 2.03 20.39
C THR A 181 4.47 1.94 20.23
N ALA A 182 4.93 1.09 19.30
CA ALA A 182 6.34 0.94 18.99
C ALA A 182 6.99 2.20 18.37
N LEU A 183 6.18 3.13 17.84
CA LEU A 183 6.64 4.40 17.24
C LEU A 183 6.30 5.62 18.10
N ALA A 184 5.89 5.40 19.35
CA ALA A 184 5.62 6.49 20.29
C ALA A 184 6.87 7.39 20.46
N GLY A 185 6.64 8.72 20.51
CA GLY A 185 7.71 9.71 20.60
C GLY A 185 8.32 10.13 19.24
N SER A 186 8.00 9.43 18.16
CA SER A 186 8.37 9.88 16.82
C SER A 186 7.50 11.06 16.37
N LYS A 187 7.99 11.83 15.40
CA LYS A 187 7.25 12.96 14.81
C LYS A 187 6.55 12.57 13.51
N PRO A 188 5.34 13.08 13.25
CA PRO A 188 4.68 12.90 11.98
C PRO A 188 5.39 13.67 10.88
N ALA A 189 5.83 12.98 9.82
CA ALA A 189 6.35 13.60 8.61
C ALA A 189 5.24 13.84 7.57
N GLY A 190 4.23 12.99 7.52
CA GLY A 190 3.11 13.15 6.62
C GLY A 190 2.44 11.87 6.19
N VAL A 191 1.47 12.03 5.30
CA VAL A 191 0.75 10.96 4.62
C VAL A 191 0.92 11.10 3.11
N LEU A 192 1.11 9.99 2.40
CA LEU A 192 1.32 9.97 0.96
C LEU A 192 0.37 8.97 0.29
N TYR A 193 -0.25 9.40 -0.81
CA TYR A 193 -0.85 8.49 -1.76
C TYR A 193 0.14 8.23 -2.90
N LEU A 194 0.60 7.00 -3.02
CA LEU A 194 1.49 6.59 -4.09
C LEU A 194 0.67 5.99 -5.23
N PRO A 195 0.71 6.59 -6.44
CA PRO A 195 0.05 6.00 -7.60
C PRO A 195 0.64 4.62 -7.90
N ALA A 196 -0.20 3.61 -7.87
CA ALA A 196 0.14 2.21 -8.12
C ALA A 196 -0.63 1.63 -9.32
N GLY A 197 -1.07 2.47 -10.23
CA GLY A 197 -1.79 2.12 -11.45
C GLY A 197 -1.39 3.01 -12.61
N LYS A 198 -1.94 2.73 -13.80
CA LYS A 198 -1.68 3.53 -14.99
C LYS A 198 -2.03 5.00 -14.77
N VAL A 199 -1.05 5.86 -14.94
CA VAL A 199 -1.27 7.30 -15.11
C VAL A 199 -1.96 7.49 -16.47
N LYS A 200 -3.25 7.81 -16.46
CA LYS A 200 -3.95 8.22 -17.68
C LYS A 200 -3.49 9.64 -18.03
N CYS A 201 -2.53 9.77 -18.93
CA CYS A 201 -2.23 11.06 -19.54
C CYS A 201 -3.39 11.43 -20.45
N ASN A 202 -4.21 12.38 -20.04
CA ASN A 202 -5.21 13.03 -20.90
C ASN A 202 -4.51 14.09 -21.77
N LEU A 203 -3.57 13.67 -22.63
CA LEU A 203 -3.08 14.53 -23.70
C LEU A 203 -4.21 14.66 -24.71
N LYS A 204 -4.68 15.89 -24.93
CA LYS A 204 -5.54 16.20 -26.08
C LYS A 204 -4.74 15.91 -27.34
N ARG A 205 -5.40 15.37 -28.35
CA ARG A 205 -4.79 14.98 -29.65
C ARG A 205 -4.13 16.17 -30.37
N GLU A 206 -4.33 17.40 -29.87
CA GLU A 206 -3.77 18.66 -30.37
C GLU A 206 -2.37 18.97 -29.79
N ASP A 207 -1.93 18.22 -28.76
CA ASP A 207 -0.65 18.41 -28.07
C ASP A 207 0.37 17.29 -28.38
N ALA A 208 0.11 16.43 -29.39
CA ALA A 208 0.94 15.30 -29.80
C ALA A 208 1.68 15.56 -31.10
#